data_b02c3daaae8a86ea7b37d29b91e4cded
#
_entry.id   b02c3daaae8a86ea7b37d29b91e4cded
#
_cell.length_a   1.000
_cell.length_b   1.000
_cell.length_c   1.000
_cell.angle_alpha   90.00
_cell.angle_beta   90.00
_cell.angle_gamma   90.00
#
_symmetry.space_group_name_H-M   'P 1'
#
loop_
_entity.id
_entity.type
_entity.pdbx_description
1 polymer ?
#
loop_
_entity_poly.entity_id
_entity_poly.type
_entity_poly.pdbx_seq_one_letter_code
_entity_poly.pdbx_strand_id
1 'polypeptide(L)'
;MPSPLVYFQIATPDTEAARAFYSALFDWKWGEPGGRSQSVDAQGPGDFDPKGSMLQLAEGTAPFVTPWFRVDDLVATVEKAQALGAQVIIPIRQGATGTHTCLVRAPDGQTLGIVQA
;
A
#
# COMPACT_ATOMS: atom_id res chain seq x y z
N MET A 1 -13.62 13.85 -10.53
CA MET A 1 -12.23 13.50 -10.88
C MET A 1 -11.92 12.13 -10.34
N PRO A 2 -11.36 11.23 -11.15
CA PRO A 2 -10.92 9.94 -10.64
C PRO A 2 -9.81 10.09 -9.61
N SER A 3 -9.81 9.21 -8.63
CA SER A 3 -8.75 9.15 -7.63
C SER A 3 -7.57 8.37 -8.22
N PRO A 4 -6.38 9.00 -8.35
CA PRO A 4 -5.26 8.32 -9.00
C PRO A 4 -4.68 7.21 -8.13
N LEU A 5 -4.25 6.15 -8.78
CA LEU A 5 -3.40 5.15 -8.16
C LEU A 5 -2.01 5.75 -8.00
N VAL A 6 -1.51 5.86 -6.78
CA VAL A 6 -0.24 6.55 -6.51
C VAL A 6 0.82 5.65 -5.89
N TYR A 7 0.46 4.46 -5.43
CA TYR A 7 1.37 3.67 -4.63
C TYR A 7 0.94 2.20 -4.63
N PHE A 8 1.89 1.30 -4.45
CA PHE A 8 1.57 -0.10 -4.18
C PHE A 8 2.33 -0.57 -2.94
N GLN A 9 1.79 -1.56 -2.25
CA GLN A 9 2.45 -2.12 -1.08
C GLN A 9 2.35 -3.64 -1.13
N ILE A 10 3.50 -4.29 -1.05
CA ILE A 10 3.59 -5.73 -0.96
C ILE A 10 3.67 -6.09 0.52
N ALA A 11 2.71 -6.86 1.00
CA ALA A 11 2.67 -7.25 2.41
C ALA A 11 2.92 -8.75 2.52
N THR A 12 3.90 -9.14 3.33
CA THR A 12 4.32 -10.53 3.45
C THR A 12 4.91 -10.80 4.84
N PRO A 13 4.70 -12.00 5.40
CA PRO A 13 5.39 -12.38 6.64
C PRO A 13 6.86 -12.74 6.43
N ASP A 14 7.30 -13.00 5.18
CA ASP A 14 8.69 -13.37 4.86
C ASP A 14 9.30 -12.33 3.91
N THR A 15 9.75 -11.22 4.47
CA THR A 15 10.30 -10.11 3.70
C THR A 15 11.63 -10.46 3.04
N GLU A 16 12.43 -11.32 3.67
CA GLU A 16 13.72 -11.72 3.12
C GLU A 16 13.55 -12.52 1.83
N ALA A 17 12.67 -13.52 1.84
CA ALA A 17 12.38 -14.31 0.65
C ALA A 17 11.75 -13.47 -0.46
N ALA A 18 10.86 -12.54 -0.09
CA ALA A 18 10.22 -11.64 -1.04
C ALA A 18 11.26 -10.71 -1.71
N ARG A 19 12.16 -10.11 -0.92
CA ARG A 19 13.23 -9.27 -1.49
C ARG A 19 14.09 -10.05 -2.47
N ALA A 20 14.49 -11.26 -2.11
CA ALA A 20 15.30 -12.09 -2.98
C ALA A 20 14.58 -12.37 -4.31
N PHE A 21 13.31 -12.72 -4.23
CA PHE A 21 12.51 -13.03 -5.42
C PHE A 21 12.35 -11.82 -6.34
N TYR A 22 11.88 -10.69 -5.78
CA TYR A 22 11.60 -9.51 -6.60
C TYR A 22 12.87 -8.86 -7.12
N SER A 23 13.96 -8.88 -6.37
CA SER A 23 15.25 -8.36 -6.84
C SER A 23 15.78 -9.19 -8.00
N ALA A 24 15.67 -10.51 -7.91
CA ALA A 24 16.15 -11.40 -8.97
C ALA A 24 15.29 -11.31 -10.24
N LEU A 25 13.97 -11.18 -10.06
CA LEU A 25 13.03 -11.19 -11.19
C LEU A 25 12.93 -9.83 -11.88
N PHE A 26 12.87 -8.74 -11.10
CA PHE A 26 12.56 -7.40 -11.62
C PHE A 26 13.71 -6.40 -11.45
N ASP A 27 14.82 -6.82 -10.88
CA ASP A 27 15.98 -5.93 -10.62
C ASP A 27 15.60 -4.71 -9.74
N TRP A 28 14.67 -4.91 -8.82
CA TRP A 28 14.25 -3.86 -7.91
C TRP A 28 15.32 -3.58 -6.87
N LYS A 29 15.45 -2.29 -6.50
CA LYS A 29 16.33 -1.83 -5.43
C LYS A 29 15.50 -1.48 -4.21
N TRP A 30 16.06 -1.73 -3.04
CA TRP A 30 15.36 -1.52 -1.77
C TRP A 30 15.97 -0.36 -0.99
N GLY A 31 15.13 0.43 -0.35
CA GLY A 31 15.58 1.49 0.54
C GLY A 31 16.02 0.96 1.89
N GLU A 32 16.35 1.90 2.79
CA GLU A 32 16.74 1.53 4.15
C GLU A 32 15.56 0.91 4.89
N PRO A 33 15.78 -0.17 5.65
CA PRO A 33 14.73 -0.75 6.48
C PRO A 33 14.27 0.28 7.53
N GLY A 34 12.96 0.44 7.66
CA GLY A 34 12.37 1.35 8.63
C GLY A 34 11.22 0.67 9.36
N GLY A 35 11.50 0.08 10.52
CA GLY A 35 10.48 -0.63 11.27
C GLY A 35 9.93 -1.80 10.48
N ARG A 36 8.60 -1.80 10.25
CA ARG A 36 7.90 -2.89 9.53
C ARG A 36 7.75 -2.63 8.04
N SER A 37 8.27 -1.51 7.55
CA SER A 37 8.10 -1.09 6.16
C SER A 37 9.46 -0.79 5.53
N GLN A 38 9.58 -1.11 4.25
CA GLN A 38 10.78 -0.82 3.49
C GLN A 38 10.37 -0.35 2.10
N SER A 39 10.90 0.79 1.66
CA SER A 39 10.61 1.32 0.33
C SER A 39 11.25 0.46 -0.74
N VAL A 40 10.64 0.46 -1.92
CA VAL A 40 11.19 -0.19 -3.09
C VAL A 40 11.28 0.80 -4.24
N ASP A 41 12.39 0.74 -4.97
CA ASP A 41 12.57 1.47 -6.22
C ASP A 41 12.26 0.50 -7.37
N ALA A 42 11.08 0.69 -7.94
CA ALA A 42 10.60 -0.11 -9.05
C ALA A 42 10.61 0.69 -10.36
N GLN A 43 11.30 1.84 -10.37
CA GLN A 43 11.40 2.66 -11.57
C GLN A 43 12.30 2.01 -12.61
N GLY A 44 11.92 2.21 -13.85
CA GLY A 44 12.71 1.79 -14.99
C GLY A 44 12.64 2.85 -16.07
N PRO A 45 13.18 2.57 -17.26
CA PRO A 45 13.05 3.47 -18.38
C PRO A 45 11.60 3.61 -18.81
N GLY A 46 11.18 4.82 -19.20
CA GLY A 46 9.82 5.08 -19.69
C GLY A 46 9.11 6.13 -18.86
N ASP A 47 7.81 6.23 -19.09
CA ASP A 47 6.96 7.27 -18.50
C ASP A 47 6.29 6.87 -17.19
N PHE A 48 6.61 5.69 -16.67
CA PHE A 48 6.02 5.21 -15.43
C PHE A 48 6.88 5.61 -14.24
N ASP A 49 6.24 6.05 -13.17
CA ASP A 49 6.91 6.43 -11.93
C ASP A 49 6.21 5.76 -10.74
N PRO A 50 6.19 4.43 -10.70
CA PRO A 50 5.53 3.73 -9.60
C PRO A 50 6.35 3.85 -8.32
N LYS A 51 5.66 4.06 -7.21
CA LYS A 51 6.26 4.08 -5.88
C LYS A 51 5.65 2.97 -5.06
N GLY A 52 6.48 2.33 -4.27
CA GLY A 52 6.00 1.21 -3.48
C GLY A 52 6.83 0.93 -2.26
N SER A 53 6.33 0.02 -1.46
CA SER A 53 7.03 -0.47 -0.27
C SER A 53 6.66 -1.92 -0.01
N MET A 54 7.43 -2.54 0.86
CA MET A 54 7.13 -3.84 1.40
C MET A 54 6.83 -3.70 2.88
N LEU A 55 5.73 -4.32 3.33
CA LEU A 55 5.31 -4.33 4.72
C LEU A 55 5.48 -5.73 5.28
N GLN A 56 6.10 -5.81 6.45
CA GLN A 56 6.22 -7.10 7.15
C GLN A 56 4.95 -7.41 7.91
N LEU A 57 4.38 -8.57 7.64
CA LEU A 57 3.22 -9.11 8.34
C LEU A 57 3.64 -10.05 9.46
N ALA A 58 2.73 -10.31 10.38
CA ALA A 58 2.93 -11.33 11.39
C ALA A 58 3.06 -12.71 10.75
N GLU A 59 3.83 -13.59 11.39
CA GLU A 59 3.98 -14.96 10.96
C GLU A 59 2.62 -15.65 10.85
N GLY A 60 2.43 -16.42 9.79
CA GLY A 60 1.17 -17.12 9.54
C GLY A 60 0.11 -16.31 8.81
N THR A 61 0.36 -15.02 8.55
CA THR A 61 -0.56 -14.17 7.80
C THR A 61 -0.38 -14.40 6.30
N ALA A 62 -1.48 -14.52 5.57
CA ALA A 62 -1.42 -14.66 4.12
C ALA A 62 -0.90 -13.36 3.48
N PRO A 63 0.02 -13.44 2.52
CA PRO A 63 0.53 -12.27 1.83
C PRO A 63 -0.51 -11.65 0.89
N PHE A 64 -0.36 -10.34 0.65
CA PHE A 64 -1.22 -9.63 -0.30
C PHE A 64 -0.51 -8.41 -0.86
N VAL A 65 -1.04 -7.88 -1.97
CA VAL A 65 -0.57 -6.63 -2.56
C VAL A 65 -1.71 -5.62 -2.47
N THR A 66 -1.40 -4.42 -1.98
CA THR A 66 -2.40 -3.36 -1.81
C THR A 66 -2.09 -2.19 -2.75
N PRO A 67 -3.03 -1.84 -3.64
CA PRO A 67 -2.96 -0.57 -4.36
C PRO A 67 -3.40 0.58 -3.44
N TRP A 68 -2.78 1.75 -3.60
CA TRP A 68 -3.08 2.94 -2.82
C TRP A 68 -3.58 4.05 -3.72
N PHE A 69 -4.65 4.70 -3.31
CA PHE A 69 -5.31 5.76 -4.08
C PHE A 69 -5.30 7.05 -3.30
N ARG A 70 -4.99 8.15 -3.97
CA ARG A 70 -5.01 9.47 -3.34
C ARG A 70 -6.38 10.11 -3.48
N VAL A 71 -6.88 10.66 -2.37
CA VAL A 71 -8.16 11.37 -2.32
C VAL A 71 -7.96 12.74 -1.68
N ASP A 72 -8.90 13.64 -1.91
CA ASP A 72 -8.84 15.00 -1.36
C ASP A 72 -9.38 15.06 0.07
N ASP A 73 -10.37 14.23 0.40
CA ASP A 73 -10.99 14.20 1.72
C ASP A 73 -11.13 12.74 2.17
N LEU A 74 -10.20 12.31 3.01
CA LEU A 74 -10.14 10.92 3.46
C LEU A 74 -11.35 10.53 4.30
N VAL A 75 -11.77 11.40 5.22
CA VAL A 75 -12.91 11.09 6.10
C VAL A 75 -14.18 10.86 5.25
N ALA A 76 -14.47 11.79 4.33
CA ALA A 76 -15.63 11.67 3.46
C ALA A 76 -15.52 10.42 2.55
N THR A 77 -14.32 10.12 2.06
CA THR A 77 -14.12 8.95 1.20
C THR A 77 -14.35 7.65 1.97
N VAL A 78 -13.87 7.56 3.20
CA VAL A 78 -14.06 6.36 4.02
C VAL A 78 -15.53 6.18 4.37
N GLU A 79 -16.24 7.27 4.71
CA GLU A 79 -17.68 7.20 4.97
C GLU A 79 -18.44 6.71 3.73
N LYS A 80 -18.09 7.22 2.57
CA LYS A 80 -18.69 6.78 1.30
C LYS A 80 -18.38 5.33 1.01
N ALA A 81 -17.15 4.90 1.25
CA ALA A 81 -16.76 3.50 1.06
C ALA A 81 -17.59 2.56 1.93
N GLN A 82 -17.78 2.92 3.20
CA GLN A 82 -18.59 2.13 4.12
C GLN A 82 -20.05 2.08 3.66
N ALA A 83 -20.60 3.20 3.18
CA ALA A 83 -21.94 3.22 2.63
C ALA A 83 -22.09 2.34 1.40
N LEU A 84 -21.01 2.14 0.65
CA LEU A 84 -20.98 1.30 -0.54
C LEU A 84 -20.64 -0.17 -0.22
N GLY A 85 -20.50 -0.52 1.05
CA GLY A 85 -20.31 -1.90 1.49
C GLY A 85 -18.89 -2.29 1.86
N ALA A 86 -17.95 -1.35 1.87
CA ALA A 86 -16.58 -1.63 2.29
C ALA A 86 -16.48 -1.74 3.81
N GLN A 87 -15.46 -2.47 4.26
CA GLN A 87 -15.11 -2.60 5.67
C GLN A 87 -13.79 -1.90 5.95
N VAL A 88 -13.71 -1.14 7.04
CA VAL A 88 -12.45 -0.54 7.48
C VAL A 88 -11.62 -1.62 8.15
N ILE A 89 -10.41 -1.86 7.62
CA ILE A 89 -9.46 -2.82 8.19
C ILE A 89 -8.55 -2.12 9.19
N ILE A 90 -7.96 -1.00 8.78
CA ILE A 90 -7.14 -0.16 9.65
C ILE A 90 -7.75 1.25 9.61
N PRO A 91 -8.18 1.80 10.77
CA PRO A 91 -8.80 3.13 10.82
C PRO A 91 -7.87 4.23 10.31
N ILE A 92 -8.44 5.39 10.05
CA ILE A 92 -7.69 6.57 9.64
C ILE A 92 -6.62 6.87 10.68
N ARG A 93 -5.38 7.03 10.22
CA ARG A 93 -4.25 7.39 11.08
C ARG A 93 -3.30 8.30 10.32
N GLN A 94 -2.53 9.08 11.07
CA GLN A 94 -1.51 9.94 10.50
C GLN A 94 -0.21 9.16 10.34
N GLY A 95 0.37 9.21 9.15
CA GLY A 95 1.67 8.62 8.87
C GLY A 95 2.82 9.51 9.31
N ALA A 96 4.05 8.97 9.22
CA ALA A 96 5.26 9.67 9.66
C ALA A 96 5.53 10.96 8.88
N THR A 97 5.02 11.07 7.66
CA THR A 97 5.23 12.24 6.80
C THR A 97 4.07 13.24 6.84
N GLY A 98 3.16 13.09 7.79
CA GLY A 98 1.98 13.95 7.90
C GLY A 98 0.81 13.56 7.01
N THR A 99 0.97 12.51 6.20
CA THR A 99 -0.13 11.98 5.40
C THR A 99 -1.13 11.24 6.29
N HIS A 100 -2.38 11.22 5.87
CA HIS A 100 -3.42 10.44 6.54
C HIS A 100 -3.78 9.25 5.67
N THR A 101 -3.91 8.09 6.28
CA THR A 101 -4.13 6.83 5.56
C THR A 101 -5.23 6.01 6.21
N CYS A 102 -5.89 5.20 5.39
CA CYS A 102 -6.87 4.22 5.86
C CYS A 102 -6.77 2.99 4.96
N LEU A 103 -6.93 1.82 5.56
CA LEU A 103 -6.96 0.58 4.81
C LEU A 103 -8.36 0.01 4.88
N VAL A 104 -8.95 -0.28 3.73
CA VAL A 104 -10.31 -0.80 3.64
C VAL A 104 -10.35 -2.08 2.80
N ARG A 105 -11.36 -2.89 3.04
CA ARG A 105 -11.67 -4.05 2.21
C ARG A 105 -12.91 -3.74 1.38
N ALA A 106 -12.77 -3.78 0.06
CA ALA A 106 -13.87 -3.58 -0.85
C ALA A 106 -14.88 -4.73 -0.77
N PRO A 107 -16.13 -4.52 -1.25
CA PRO A 107 -17.15 -5.59 -1.21
C PRO A 107 -16.74 -6.88 -1.92
N ASP A 108 -15.85 -6.81 -2.90
CA ASP A 108 -15.35 -7.99 -3.62
C ASP A 108 -14.19 -8.70 -2.89
N GLY A 109 -13.81 -8.20 -1.70
CA GLY A 109 -12.75 -8.79 -0.90
C GLY A 109 -11.37 -8.22 -1.12
N GLN A 110 -11.18 -7.27 -2.03
CA GLN A 110 -9.87 -6.65 -2.29
C GLN A 110 -9.51 -5.65 -1.21
N THR A 111 -8.23 -5.64 -0.83
CA THR A 111 -7.70 -4.66 0.12
C THR A 111 -7.23 -3.42 -0.63
N LEU A 112 -7.71 -2.26 -0.21
CA LEU A 112 -7.38 -0.98 -0.83
C LEU A 112 -6.83 -0.03 0.22
N GLY A 113 -5.80 0.72 -0.15
CA GLY A 113 -5.27 1.81 0.66
C GLY A 113 -5.79 3.14 0.14
N ILE A 114 -6.14 4.04 1.06
CA ILE A 114 -6.61 5.38 0.71
C ILE A 114 -5.74 6.37 1.46
N VAL A 115 -5.22 7.36 0.75
CA VAL A 115 -4.30 8.34 1.31
C VAL A 115 -4.73 9.75 0.98
N GLN A 116 -4.61 10.63 1.96
CA GLN A 116 -4.75 12.07 1.81
C GLN A 116 -3.42 12.71 2.19
N ALA A 117 -2.82 13.40 1.25
CA ALA A 117 -1.56 14.08 1.47
C ALA A 117 -1.76 15.41 2.21
#